data_afe7ea542b642bd7a1cbce385327ffc4
#
_entry.id   afe7ea542b642bd7a1cbce385327ffc4
#
_cell.length_a   1.000
_cell.length_b   1.000
_cell.length_c   1.000
_cell.angle_alpha   90.00
_cell.angle_beta   90.00
_cell.angle_gamma   90.00
#
_symmetry.space_group_name_H-M   'P 1'
#
loop_
_entity.id
_entity.type
_entity.pdbx_description
1 polymer ?
#
loop_
_entity_poly.entity_id
_entity_poly.type
_entity_poly.pdbx_seq_one_letter_code
_entity_poly.pdbx_strand_id
1 'polypeptide(L)'
;LLSTENIGLNGPFQTVIMQGASFEPLTSQDRATFQATVVHYADKVRAHGAEPMLYMTHAYVPPHPRTDANMIDTIAQTYQAAAKAAQAAVAPVGLAFARSYQQRPDYSLHMTFDGTHPNLQGTYLGACVVYLSLYGGNLDGLNYDYFGRLPKGEARYLQKIAEETIADFQAATQ
;
A
#
# COMPACT_ATOMS: atom_id res chain seq x y z
N LEU A 1 15.46 7.91 -14.34
CA LEU A 1 15.41 7.36 -12.97
C LEU A 1 15.50 5.83 -12.94
N LEU A 2 14.99 5.12 -13.96
CA LEU A 2 15.02 3.64 -13.99
C LEU A 2 16.29 3.07 -14.62
N SER A 3 17.20 3.92 -15.09
CA SER A 3 18.51 3.49 -15.61
C SER A 3 19.41 3.05 -14.46
N THR A 4 19.99 1.85 -14.60
CA THR A 4 20.95 1.30 -13.61
C THR A 4 22.21 2.18 -13.46
N GLU A 5 22.60 2.91 -14.50
CA GLU A 5 23.72 3.85 -14.46
C GLU A 5 23.47 5.01 -13.49
N ASN A 6 22.22 5.50 -13.40
CA ASN A 6 21.84 6.63 -12.54
C ASN A 6 21.77 6.28 -11.05
N ILE A 7 21.68 5.00 -10.70
CA ILE A 7 21.49 4.53 -9.32
C ILE A 7 22.59 3.58 -8.85
N GLY A 8 23.60 3.35 -9.69
CA GLY A 8 24.76 2.52 -9.33
C GLY A 8 24.47 1.04 -9.07
N LEU A 9 23.37 0.52 -9.60
CA LEU A 9 23.00 -0.89 -9.46
C LEU A 9 23.58 -1.75 -10.60
N ASN A 10 23.90 -2.99 -10.28
CA ASN A 10 24.48 -3.97 -11.21
C ASN A 10 23.41 -4.72 -12.05
N GLY A 11 22.19 -4.25 -12.12
CA GLY A 11 21.11 -4.88 -12.87
C GLY A 11 19.82 -4.06 -12.85
N PRO A 12 18.84 -4.38 -13.71
CA PRO A 12 17.55 -3.68 -13.73
C PRO A 12 16.76 -3.99 -12.45
N PHE A 13 15.85 -3.10 -12.10
CA PHE A 13 14.82 -3.38 -11.09
C PHE A 13 13.95 -4.55 -11.56
N GLN A 14 13.57 -5.42 -10.66
CA GLN A 14 12.57 -6.47 -10.93
C GLN A 14 11.15 -5.92 -10.80
N THR A 15 10.92 -5.07 -9.80
CA THR A 15 9.63 -4.44 -9.54
C THR A 15 9.82 -2.96 -9.23
N VAL A 16 8.93 -2.14 -9.77
CA VAL A 16 8.84 -0.71 -9.43
C VAL A 16 7.50 -0.45 -8.76
N ILE A 17 7.55 -0.02 -7.50
CA ILE A 17 6.35 0.33 -6.74
C ILE A 17 6.03 1.80 -6.95
N MET A 18 4.81 2.09 -7.40
CA MET A 18 4.30 3.42 -7.66
C MET A 18 3.19 3.76 -6.66
N GLN A 19 3.18 4.98 -6.17
CA GLN A 19 2.15 5.49 -5.29
C GLN A 19 1.62 6.82 -5.82
N GLY A 20 0.32 7.00 -5.79
CA GLY A 20 -0.31 8.29 -6.04
C GLY A 20 -0.36 9.17 -4.79
N ALA A 21 -0.73 10.43 -4.96
CA ALA A 21 -1.06 11.29 -3.84
C ALA A 21 -2.37 10.84 -3.18
N SER A 22 -2.46 10.98 -1.86
CA SER A 22 -3.60 10.48 -1.08
C SER A 22 -4.95 11.14 -1.42
N PHE A 23 -4.93 12.30 -2.09
CA PHE A 23 -6.15 12.99 -2.53
C PHE A 23 -6.66 12.56 -3.92
N GLU A 24 -5.84 11.91 -4.74
CA GLU A 24 -6.20 11.55 -6.14
C GLU A 24 -7.46 10.67 -6.25
N PRO A 25 -7.77 9.78 -5.29
CA PRO A 25 -9.04 9.04 -5.34
C PRO A 25 -10.29 9.90 -5.10
N LEU A 26 -10.16 11.12 -4.58
CA LEU A 26 -11.30 11.87 -4.02
C LEU A 26 -12.24 12.47 -5.06
N THR A 27 -11.76 12.89 -6.23
CA THR A 27 -12.60 13.44 -7.28
C THR A 27 -12.58 12.57 -8.54
N SER A 28 -13.65 12.64 -9.37
CA SER A 28 -13.70 11.90 -10.64
C SER A 28 -12.60 12.32 -11.61
N GLN A 29 -12.29 13.62 -11.63
CA GLN A 29 -11.23 14.16 -12.49
C GLN A 29 -9.85 13.65 -12.06
N ASP A 30 -9.56 13.68 -10.76
CA ASP A 30 -8.28 13.21 -10.24
C ASP A 30 -8.12 11.69 -10.45
N ARG A 31 -9.20 10.91 -10.27
CA ARG A 31 -9.18 9.46 -10.55
C ARG A 31 -8.85 9.15 -12.01
N ALA A 32 -9.44 9.91 -12.95
CA ALA A 32 -9.16 9.74 -14.38
C ALA A 32 -7.68 10.09 -14.69
N THR A 33 -7.18 11.17 -14.12
CA THR A 33 -5.78 11.59 -14.26
C THR A 33 -4.83 10.56 -13.65
N PHE A 34 -5.14 10.06 -12.46
CA PHE A 34 -4.39 9.01 -11.78
C PHE A 34 -4.29 7.75 -12.65
N GLN A 35 -5.42 7.25 -13.16
CA GLN A 35 -5.43 6.05 -14.00
C GLN A 35 -4.57 6.23 -15.26
N ALA A 36 -4.72 7.36 -15.97
CA ALA A 36 -3.91 7.65 -17.16
C ALA A 36 -2.41 7.73 -16.84
N THR A 37 -2.07 8.34 -15.71
CA THR A 37 -0.69 8.46 -15.22
C THR A 37 -0.09 7.10 -14.88
N VAL A 38 -0.87 6.25 -14.20
CA VAL A 38 -0.45 4.88 -13.85
C VAL A 38 -0.15 4.07 -15.10
N VAL A 39 -1.04 4.08 -16.11
CA VAL A 39 -0.82 3.38 -17.38
C VAL A 39 0.47 3.86 -18.05
N HIS A 40 0.63 5.18 -18.17
CA HIS A 40 1.83 5.76 -18.79
C HIS A 40 3.13 5.34 -18.10
N TYR A 41 3.17 5.34 -16.76
CA TYR A 41 4.38 4.93 -16.04
C TYR A 41 4.57 3.42 -16.00
N ALA A 42 3.50 2.62 -15.99
CA ALA A 42 3.59 1.17 -16.10
C ALA A 42 4.26 0.73 -17.42
N ASP A 43 3.91 1.38 -18.53
CA ASP A 43 4.55 1.13 -19.83
C ASP A 43 6.04 1.47 -19.80
N LYS A 44 6.41 2.57 -19.15
CA LYS A 44 7.83 2.93 -18.98
C LYS A 44 8.58 1.93 -18.09
N VAL A 45 7.96 1.45 -17.02
CA VAL A 45 8.53 0.44 -16.13
C VAL A 45 8.83 -0.83 -16.92
N ARG A 46 7.87 -1.32 -17.70
CA ARG A 46 8.04 -2.52 -18.54
C ARG A 46 9.10 -2.33 -19.65
N ALA A 47 9.15 -1.14 -20.25
CA ALA A 47 10.18 -0.84 -21.24
C ALA A 47 11.61 -0.93 -20.68
N HIS A 48 11.78 -0.88 -19.36
CA HIS A 48 13.04 -1.09 -18.65
C HIS A 48 13.18 -2.49 -18.03
N GLY A 49 12.28 -3.42 -18.38
CA GLY A 49 12.36 -4.82 -17.95
C GLY A 49 11.88 -5.09 -16.51
N ALA A 50 11.13 -4.15 -15.91
CA ALA A 50 10.58 -4.30 -14.57
C ALA A 50 9.05 -4.48 -14.59
N GLU A 51 8.49 -5.04 -13.51
CA GLU A 51 7.05 -5.16 -13.32
C GLU A 51 6.51 -3.99 -12.48
N PRO A 52 5.42 -3.34 -12.90
CA PRO A 52 4.78 -2.28 -12.12
C PRO A 52 3.92 -2.85 -11.00
N MET A 53 4.00 -2.23 -9.82
CA MET A 53 3.13 -2.49 -8.68
C MET A 53 2.61 -1.17 -8.11
N LEU A 54 1.36 -1.14 -7.68
CA LEU A 54 0.77 0.03 -7.02
C LEU A 54 0.73 -0.16 -5.51
N TYR A 55 1.22 0.84 -4.77
CA TYR A 55 1.01 0.94 -3.34
C TYR A 55 -0.33 1.64 -3.09
N MET A 56 -1.35 0.90 -2.68
CA MET A 56 -2.67 1.44 -2.36
C MET A 56 -2.59 2.24 -1.06
N THR A 57 -2.83 3.56 -1.13
CA THR A 57 -2.83 4.45 0.03
C THR A 57 -3.97 4.12 0.99
N HIS A 58 -3.84 4.56 2.24
CA HIS A 58 -4.87 4.42 3.26
C HIS A 58 -5.79 5.66 3.32
N ALA A 59 -6.98 5.48 3.91
CA ALA A 59 -7.93 6.56 4.13
C ALA A 59 -7.46 7.51 5.24
N TYR A 60 -7.90 8.76 5.20
CA TYR A 60 -7.69 9.73 6.28
C TYR A 60 -8.51 9.36 7.52
N VAL A 61 -7.96 9.72 8.68
CA VAL A 61 -8.65 9.62 9.97
C VAL A 61 -8.66 10.98 10.67
N PRO A 62 -9.50 11.20 11.68
CA PRO A 62 -9.43 12.43 12.49
C PRO A 62 -8.01 12.64 13.05
N PRO A 63 -7.49 13.88 13.06
CA PRO A 63 -8.18 15.16 12.81
C PRO A 63 -8.17 15.65 11.35
N HIS A 64 -7.87 14.82 10.36
CA HIS A 64 -7.80 15.27 8.97
C HIS A 64 -9.18 15.79 8.49
N PRO A 65 -9.27 16.99 7.87
CA PRO A 65 -10.56 17.62 7.53
C PRO A 65 -11.36 16.90 6.42
N ARG A 66 -10.70 16.02 5.67
CA ARG A 66 -11.33 15.22 4.59
C ARG A 66 -11.59 13.77 5.02
N THR A 67 -11.70 13.52 6.34
CA THR A 67 -12.06 12.18 6.83
C THR A 67 -13.46 11.80 6.35
N ASP A 68 -13.59 10.64 5.72
CA ASP A 68 -14.84 10.09 5.20
C ASP A 68 -14.84 8.57 5.41
N ALA A 69 -15.97 8.06 5.95
CA ALA A 69 -16.12 6.64 6.25
C ALA A 69 -16.05 5.74 4.99
N ASN A 70 -16.43 6.26 3.82
CA ASN A 70 -16.42 5.53 2.55
C ASN A 70 -15.13 5.78 1.74
N MET A 71 -14.18 6.53 2.29
CA MET A 71 -12.96 6.89 1.55
C MET A 71 -12.17 5.66 1.14
N ILE A 72 -12.10 4.64 1.99
CA ILE A 72 -11.35 3.42 1.68
C ILE A 72 -11.93 2.66 0.48
N ASP A 73 -13.26 2.62 0.34
CA ASP A 73 -13.91 1.96 -0.79
C ASP A 73 -13.60 2.70 -2.10
N THR A 74 -13.60 4.03 -2.07
CA THR A 74 -13.24 4.87 -3.20
C THR A 74 -11.76 4.68 -3.59
N ILE A 75 -10.85 4.61 -2.61
CA ILE A 75 -9.44 4.31 -2.83
C ILE A 75 -9.28 2.94 -3.46
N ALA A 76 -9.89 1.90 -2.89
CA ALA A 76 -9.77 0.53 -3.37
C ALA A 76 -10.25 0.40 -4.82
N GLN A 77 -11.42 0.95 -5.15
CA GLN A 77 -11.96 0.98 -6.51
C GLN A 77 -11.02 1.71 -7.49
N THR A 78 -10.48 2.86 -7.08
CA THR A 78 -9.57 3.65 -7.92
C THR A 78 -8.29 2.90 -8.24
N TYR A 79 -7.65 2.32 -7.22
CA TYR A 79 -6.41 1.58 -7.40
C TYR A 79 -6.59 0.29 -8.18
N GLN A 80 -7.69 -0.45 -7.94
CA GLN A 80 -8.01 -1.67 -8.69
C GLN A 80 -8.30 -1.37 -10.17
N ALA A 81 -9.06 -0.29 -10.46
CA ALA A 81 -9.33 0.12 -11.82
C ALA A 81 -8.04 0.53 -12.56
N ALA A 82 -7.17 1.33 -11.91
CA ALA A 82 -5.90 1.74 -12.48
C ALA A 82 -4.95 0.54 -12.69
N ALA A 83 -4.87 -0.37 -11.71
CA ALA A 83 -4.08 -1.58 -11.80
C ALA A 83 -4.53 -2.49 -12.94
N LYS A 84 -5.85 -2.68 -13.10
CA LYS A 84 -6.43 -3.45 -14.21
C LYS A 84 -6.07 -2.83 -15.55
N ALA A 85 -6.24 -1.51 -15.70
CA ALA A 85 -5.93 -0.81 -16.94
C ALA A 85 -4.43 -0.87 -17.29
N ALA A 86 -3.57 -0.82 -16.27
CA ALA A 86 -2.12 -0.86 -16.41
C ALA A 86 -1.53 -2.27 -16.33
N GLN A 87 -2.32 -3.32 -16.12
CA GLN A 87 -1.86 -4.69 -15.87
C GLN A 87 -0.81 -4.75 -14.75
N ALA A 88 -0.99 -3.94 -13.70
CA ALA A 88 -0.07 -3.83 -12.58
C ALA A 88 -0.57 -4.63 -11.36
N ALA A 89 0.36 -5.11 -10.53
CA ALA A 89 0.01 -5.65 -9.22
C ALA A 89 -0.40 -4.53 -8.24
N VAL A 90 -1.04 -4.90 -7.13
CA VAL A 90 -1.41 -3.96 -6.06
C VAL A 90 -0.96 -4.52 -4.71
N ALA A 91 -0.28 -3.69 -3.93
CA ALA A 91 -0.06 -3.90 -2.50
C ALA A 91 -1.22 -3.20 -1.74
N PRO A 92 -2.18 -3.92 -1.15
CA PRO A 92 -3.43 -3.38 -0.63
C PRO A 92 -3.28 -2.79 0.78
N VAL A 93 -2.30 -1.89 0.97
CA VAL A 93 -1.96 -1.32 2.29
C VAL A 93 -3.15 -0.59 2.91
N GLY A 94 -3.90 0.19 2.12
CA GLY A 94 -5.08 0.90 2.61
C GLY A 94 -6.15 -0.03 3.19
N LEU A 95 -6.36 -1.20 2.56
CA LEU A 95 -7.29 -2.22 3.07
C LEU A 95 -6.80 -2.84 4.38
N ALA A 96 -5.48 -3.03 4.55
CA ALA A 96 -4.92 -3.52 5.80
C ALA A 96 -5.11 -2.51 6.95
N PHE A 97 -4.98 -1.21 6.69
CA PHE A 97 -5.30 -0.17 7.66
C PHE A 97 -6.78 -0.23 8.05
N ALA A 98 -7.69 -0.29 7.08
CA ALA A 98 -9.13 -0.40 7.34
C ALA A 98 -9.46 -1.64 8.17
N ARG A 99 -8.90 -2.81 7.85
CA ARG A 99 -9.07 -4.04 8.61
C ARG A 99 -8.61 -3.88 10.07
N SER A 100 -7.44 -3.28 10.27
CA SER A 100 -6.93 -3.04 11.62
C SER A 100 -7.88 -2.15 12.44
N TYR A 101 -8.39 -1.07 11.86
CA TYR A 101 -9.38 -0.22 12.53
C TYR A 101 -10.73 -0.91 12.78
N GLN A 102 -11.17 -1.82 11.90
CA GLN A 102 -12.36 -2.63 12.14
C GLN A 102 -12.18 -3.58 13.34
N GLN A 103 -11.02 -4.21 13.46
CA GLN A 103 -10.72 -5.14 14.56
C GLN A 103 -10.37 -4.43 15.88
N ARG A 104 -9.68 -3.30 15.79
CA ARG A 104 -9.23 -2.50 16.94
C ARG A 104 -9.39 -1.00 16.65
N PRO A 105 -10.59 -0.42 16.83
CA PRO A 105 -10.86 0.98 16.49
C PRO A 105 -9.94 1.99 17.19
N ASP A 106 -9.52 1.70 18.41
CA ASP A 106 -8.65 2.57 19.21
C ASP A 106 -7.14 2.39 18.93
N TYR A 107 -6.78 1.43 18.07
CA TYR A 107 -5.37 1.17 17.75
C TYR A 107 -4.90 2.07 16.61
N SER A 108 -4.25 3.18 16.96
CA SER A 108 -3.84 4.17 15.98
C SER A 108 -2.71 3.67 15.05
N LEU A 109 -2.92 3.85 13.76
CA LEU A 109 -1.92 3.61 12.69
C LEU A 109 -1.43 4.91 12.05
N HIS A 110 -2.05 6.04 12.40
CA HIS A 110 -1.72 7.36 11.86
C HIS A 110 -1.07 8.25 12.91
N MET A 111 -0.33 9.24 12.45
CA MET A 111 0.12 10.35 13.28
C MET A 111 -1.09 11.12 13.79
N THR A 112 -1.12 11.42 15.08
CA THR A 112 -2.26 12.06 15.75
C THR A 112 -2.42 13.53 15.41
N PHE A 113 -1.38 14.16 14.86
CA PHE A 113 -1.41 15.60 14.53
C PHE A 113 -2.04 15.88 13.16
N ASP A 114 -2.08 14.91 12.24
CA ASP A 114 -2.59 15.16 10.89
C ASP A 114 -3.61 14.12 10.38
N GLY A 115 -3.64 12.93 10.92
CA GLY A 115 -4.54 11.85 10.49
C GLY A 115 -4.29 11.35 9.06
N THR A 116 -3.12 11.66 8.50
CA THR A 116 -2.72 11.31 7.12
C THR A 116 -1.48 10.43 7.09
N HIS A 117 -0.41 10.83 7.76
CA HIS A 117 0.84 10.09 7.73
C HIS A 117 0.79 8.88 8.67
N PRO A 118 1.37 7.74 8.26
CA PRO A 118 1.46 6.58 9.15
C PRO A 118 2.40 6.87 10.33
N ASN A 119 2.04 6.37 11.49
CA ASN A 119 2.95 6.26 12.63
C ASN A 119 3.84 5.01 12.47
N LEU A 120 4.59 4.63 13.52
CA LEU A 120 5.46 3.45 13.48
C LEU A 120 4.67 2.16 13.20
N GLN A 121 3.54 1.97 13.84
CA GLN A 121 2.67 0.80 13.68
C GLN A 121 2.11 0.72 12.25
N GLY A 122 1.62 1.84 11.72
CA GLY A 122 1.14 1.94 10.34
C GLY A 122 2.24 1.69 9.32
N THR A 123 3.44 2.24 9.55
CA THR A 123 4.61 1.99 8.69
C THR A 123 5.00 0.51 8.69
N TYR A 124 5.00 -0.13 9.86
CA TYR A 124 5.29 -1.56 9.97
C TYR A 124 4.24 -2.43 9.26
N LEU A 125 2.96 -2.12 9.43
CA LEU A 125 1.87 -2.80 8.71
C LEU A 125 2.04 -2.67 7.19
N GLY A 126 2.29 -1.46 6.71
CA GLY A 126 2.54 -1.20 5.29
C GLY A 126 3.72 -2.00 4.75
N ALA A 127 4.83 -2.08 5.51
CA ALA A 127 5.99 -2.88 5.14
C ALA A 127 5.67 -4.38 5.06
N CYS A 128 4.89 -4.93 6.00
CA CYS A 128 4.44 -6.32 5.96
C CYS A 128 3.58 -6.61 4.71
N VAL A 129 2.64 -5.73 4.38
CA VAL A 129 1.79 -5.87 3.19
C VAL A 129 2.63 -5.82 1.91
N VAL A 130 3.54 -4.85 1.79
CA VAL A 130 4.43 -4.75 0.63
C VAL A 130 5.31 -5.99 0.50
N TYR A 131 5.88 -6.48 1.60
CA TYR A 131 6.70 -7.69 1.61
C TYR A 131 5.89 -8.90 1.08
N LEU A 132 4.70 -9.14 1.61
CA LEU A 132 3.84 -10.24 1.17
C LEU A 132 3.38 -10.08 -0.28
N SER A 133 3.14 -8.84 -0.73
CA SER A 133 2.76 -8.57 -2.13
C SER A 133 3.89 -8.85 -3.12
N LEU A 134 5.15 -8.67 -2.70
CA LEU A 134 6.33 -8.89 -3.54
C LEU A 134 6.80 -10.35 -3.54
N TYR A 135 6.80 -10.97 -2.38
CA TYR A 135 7.46 -12.28 -2.19
C TYR A 135 6.49 -13.43 -1.91
N GLY A 136 5.23 -13.11 -1.62
CA GLY A 136 4.24 -14.12 -1.21
C GLY A 136 4.57 -14.77 0.13
N GLY A 137 3.98 -15.95 0.37
CA GLY A 137 4.24 -16.73 1.57
C GLY A 137 3.52 -16.22 2.81
N ASN A 138 4.20 -16.29 3.95
CA ASN A 138 3.68 -15.83 5.25
C ASN A 138 4.79 -15.13 6.04
N LEU A 139 4.44 -14.57 7.18
CA LEU A 139 5.35 -13.88 8.10
C LEU A 139 5.70 -14.74 9.34
N ASP A 140 5.48 -16.06 9.25
CA ASP A 140 5.82 -16.98 10.33
C ASP A 140 7.31 -16.94 10.64
N GLY A 141 7.62 -16.79 11.94
CA GLY A 141 9.00 -16.70 12.40
C GLY A 141 9.67 -15.33 12.19
N LEU A 142 8.99 -14.35 11.55
CA LEU A 142 9.52 -13.00 11.45
C LEU A 142 9.59 -12.34 12.84
N ASN A 143 10.82 -12.13 13.31
CA ASN A 143 11.09 -11.53 14.62
C ASN A 143 11.53 -10.06 14.55
N TYR A 144 11.48 -9.44 13.36
CA TYR A 144 11.81 -8.04 13.22
C TYR A 144 10.75 -7.17 13.89
N ASP A 145 11.16 -6.34 14.81
CA ASP A 145 10.32 -5.51 15.67
C ASP A 145 10.76 -4.02 15.67
N TYR A 146 11.43 -3.62 14.61
CA TYR A 146 12.02 -2.28 14.47
C TYR A 146 12.98 -1.95 15.62
N PHE A 147 13.97 -2.84 15.82
CA PHE A 147 15.00 -2.68 16.87
C PHE A 147 14.44 -2.60 18.29
N GLY A 148 13.40 -3.38 18.59
CA GLY A 148 12.75 -3.41 19.91
C GLY A 148 11.79 -2.24 20.17
N ARG A 149 11.52 -1.39 19.19
CA ARG A 149 10.60 -0.25 19.34
C ARG A 149 9.14 -0.63 19.20
N LEU A 150 8.84 -1.76 18.57
CA LEU A 150 7.49 -2.30 18.43
C LEU A 150 7.34 -3.50 19.36
N PRO A 151 6.43 -3.48 20.35
CA PRO A 151 6.20 -4.62 21.23
C PRO A 151 5.88 -5.88 20.41
N LYS A 152 6.44 -7.02 20.79
CA LYS A 152 6.28 -8.29 20.05
C LYS A 152 4.83 -8.67 19.77
N GLY A 153 3.94 -8.43 20.75
CA GLY A 153 2.49 -8.68 20.58
C GLY A 153 1.84 -7.78 19.53
N GLU A 154 2.30 -6.52 19.42
CA GLU A 154 1.83 -5.60 18.38
C GLU A 154 2.38 -5.99 17.01
N ALA A 155 3.67 -6.32 16.93
CA ALA A 155 4.27 -6.80 15.68
C ALA A 155 3.50 -8.01 15.13
N ARG A 156 3.20 -9.00 15.97
CA ARG A 156 2.42 -10.19 15.60
C ARG A 156 1.00 -9.86 15.16
N TYR A 157 0.35 -8.94 15.85
CA TYR A 157 -0.98 -8.47 15.45
C TYR A 157 -0.94 -7.86 14.05
N LEU A 158 0.00 -6.95 13.76
CA LEU A 158 0.13 -6.28 12.47
C LEU A 158 0.52 -7.26 11.35
N GLN A 159 1.38 -8.23 11.63
CA GLN A 159 1.71 -9.31 10.70
C GLN A 159 0.46 -10.10 10.31
N LYS A 160 -0.36 -10.50 11.28
CA LYS A 160 -1.62 -11.21 11.04
C LYS A 160 -2.60 -10.37 10.22
N ILE A 161 -2.75 -9.08 10.49
CA ILE A 161 -3.58 -8.17 9.69
C ILE A 161 -3.10 -8.13 8.23
N ALA A 162 -1.80 -8.08 8.01
CA ALA A 162 -1.23 -8.08 6.65
C ALA A 162 -1.55 -9.39 5.92
N GLU A 163 -1.32 -10.54 6.57
CA GLU A 163 -1.58 -11.87 6.00
C GLU A 163 -3.06 -12.06 5.62
N GLU A 164 -3.97 -11.74 6.54
CA GLU A 164 -5.42 -11.82 6.30
C GLU A 164 -5.85 -10.90 5.14
N THR A 165 -5.28 -9.69 5.09
CA THR A 165 -5.62 -8.72 4.03
C THR A 165 -5.15 -9.21 2.66
N ILE A 166 -3.94 -9.75 2.56
CA ILE A 166 -3.40 -10.30 1.31
C ILE A 166 -4.24 -11.49 0.85
N ALA A 167 -4.58 -12.41 1.76
CA ALA A 167 -5.38 -13.59 1.41
C ALA A 167 -6.75 -13.19 0.85
N ASP A 168 -7.46 -12.28 1.51
CA ASP A 168 -8.78 -11.83 1.06
C ASP A 168 -8.70 -11.03 -0.24
N PHE A 169 -7.68 -10.17 -0.39
CA PHE A 169 -7.49 -9.39 -1.61
C PHE A 169 -7.21 -10.29 -2.83
N GLN A 170 -6.37 -11.30 -2.67
CA GLN A 170 -6.08 -12.28 -3.72
C GLN A 170 -7.32 -13.09 -4.09
N ALA A 171 -8.10 -13.56 -3.12
CA ALA A 171 -9.33 -14.29 -3.37
C ALA A 171 -10.39 -13.45 -4.13
N ALA A 172 -10.44 -12.15 -3.89
CA ALA A 172 -11.37 -11.23 -4.55
C ALA A 172 -10.94 -10.81 -5.97
N THR A 173 -9.66 -11.04 -6.34
CA THR A 173 -9.10 -10.58 -7.63
C THR A 173 -8.78 -11.71 -8.61
N GLN A 174 -9.01 -12.97 -8.22
CA GLN A 174 -8.96 -14.15 -9.10
C GLN A 174 -10.28 -14.32 -9.85
#